data_7e047bee3ffbed2299354783b7756a03
#
_entry.id   7e047bee3ffbed2299354783b7756a03
#
_cell.length_a   1.000
_cell.length_b   1.000
_cell.length_c   1.000
_cell.angle_alpha   90.00
_cell.angle_beta   90.00
_cell.angle_gamma   90.00
#
_symmetry.space_group_name_H-M   'P 1'
#
loop_
_entity.id
_entity.type
_entity.pdbx_description
1 polymer ?
#
loop_
_entity_poly.entity_id
_entity_poly.type
_entity_poly.pdbx_seq_one_letter_code
_entity_poly.pdbx_strand_id
1 'polypeptide(L)'
;MLVLPQQKALALKLRNPEKVTSLIEEARVFEWKGVPVTLVPHRPETTLILRNLGFDAPSPIHSRYQWSGRYTPFHAQSQTVDIKTVHPRMYNCSDMGTGKTLSTLWSYDYLRSIGRVKRALIVCPLSTLSVTWGEHIFEHFPNLNYAVLHGSR
;
A
#
# COMPACT_ATOMS: atom_id res chain seq x y z
N MET A 1 -7.53 -8.97 -16.07
CA MET A 1 -6.23 -8.59 -15.45
C MET A 1 -5.76 -9.74 -14.58
N LEU A 2 -4.46 -10.04 -14.60
CA LEU A 2 -3.83 -11.08 -13.79
C LEU A 2 -2.67 -10.48 -13.02
N VAL A 3 -2.59 -10.77 -11.72
CA VAL A 3 -1.45 -10.39 -10.87
C VAL A 3 -0.36 -11.45 -11.01
N LEU A 4 0.87 -11.01 -11.25
CA LEU A 4 2.07 -11.85 -11.35
C LEU A 4 3.03 -11.48 -10.20
N PRO A 5 2.83 -12.04 -8.98
CA PRO A 5 3.57 -11.60 -7.79
C PRO A 5 5.08 -11.80 -7.91
N GLN A 6 5.52 -12.92 -8.47
CA GLN A 6 6.94 -13.25 -8.64
C GLN A 6 7.65 -12.28 -9.59
N GLN A 7 6.99 -11.87 -10.68
CA GLN A 7 7.52 -10.90 -11.64
C GLN A 7 7.28 -9.45 -11.22
N LYS A 8 6.59 -9.23 -10.13
CA LYS A 8 6.19 -7.90 -9.65
C LYS A 8 5.46 -7.11 -10.74
N ALA A 9 4.57 -7.75 -11.47
CA ALA A 9 3.87 -7.20 -12.64
C ALA A 9 2.37 -7.51 -12.63
N LEU A 10 1.64 -6.72 -13.41
CA LEU A 10 0.27 -6.99 -13.81
C LEU A 10 0.22 -7.29 -15.30
N ALA A 11 -0.50 -8.34 -15.67
CA ALA A 11 -0.78 -8.68 -17.05
C ALA A 11 -2.21 -8.25 -17.42
N LEU A 12 -2.34 -7.43 -18.44
CA LEU A 12 -3.58 -6.82 -18.89
C LEU A 12 -3.89 -7.26 -20.31
N LYS A 13 -5.11 -7.74 -20.55
CA LYS A 13 -5.63 -7.92 -21.90
C LYS A 13 -6.40 -6.65 -22.28
N LEU A 14 -5.84 -5.84 -23.18
CA LEU A 14 -6.36 -4.53 -23.54
C LEU A 14 -6.78 -4.49 -25.01
N ARG A 15 -7.85 -3.76 -25.31
CA ARG A 15 -8.22 -3.45 -26.70
C ARG A 15 -7.29 -2.39 -27.30
N ASN A 16 -6.91 -1.38 -26.48
CA ASN A 16 -6.03 -0.28 -26.87
C ASN A 16 -4.86 -0.19 -25.89
N PRO A 17 -3.77 -0.95 -26.09
CA PRO A 17 -2.61 -0.95 -25.20
C PRO A 17 -1.88 0.41 -25.16
N GLU A 18 -1.98 1.20 -26.24
CA GLU A 18 -1.33 2.50 -26.38
C GLU A 18 -1.66 3.49 -25.26
N LYS A 19 -2.91 3.47 -24.77
CA LYS A 19 -3.33 4.33 -23.64
C LYS A 19 -2.56 4.02 -22.35
N VAL A 20 -2.16 2.79 -22.17
CA VAL A 20 -1.39 2.37 -20.97
C VAL A 20 0.10 2.56 -21.20
N THR A 21 0.61 2.19 -22.39
CA THR A 21 2.04 2.32 -22.70
C THR A 21 2.50 3.77 -22.83
N SER A 22 1.61 4.70 -23.19
CA SER A 22 1.94 6.13 -23.20
C SER A 22 2.05 6.77 -21.82
N LEU A 23 1.39 6.19 -20.81
CA LEU A 23 1.38 6.71 -19.43
C LEU A 23 2.34 5.96 -18.51
N ILE A 24 2.71 4.73 -18.85
CA ILE A 24 3.60 3.87 -18.08
C ILE A 24 4.76 3.47 -18.98
N GLU A 25 5.87 4.18 -18.83
CA GLU A 25 7.07 4.02 -19.68
C GLU A 25 7.62 2.59 -19.68
N GLU A 26 7.53 1.89 -18.55
CA GLU A 26 7.99 0.50 -18.41
C GLU A 26 6.98 -0.54 -18.89
N ALA A 27 5.81 -0.12 -19.39
CA ALA A 27 4.81 -1.04 -19.95
C ALA A 27 5.35 -1.70 -21.23
N ARG A 28 5.12 -2.99 -21.38
CA ARG A 28 5.54 -3.77 -22.56
C ARG A 28 4.35 -4.57 -23.07
N VAL A 29 4.21 -4.58 -24.37
CA VAL A 29 3.22 -5.41 -25.06
C VAL A 29 3.94 -6.61 -25.65
N PHE A 30 3.41 -7.79 -25.43
CA PHE A 30 3.91 -9.04 -25.99
C PHE A 30 2.73 -9.94 -26.36
N GLU A 31 2.99 -10.92 -27.20
CA GLU A 31 1.99 -11.90 -27.60
C GLU A 31 2.07 -13.15 -26.72
N TRP A 32 0.95 -13.53 -26.13
CA TRP A 32 0.82 -14.77 -25.39
C TRP A 32 -0.27 -15.63 -26.02
N LYS A 33 0.11 -16.77 -26.56
CA LYS A 33 -0.82 -17.74 -27.21
C LYS A 33 -1.72 -17.05 -28.25
N GLY A 34 -1.17 -16.19 -29.10
CA GLY A 34 -1.92 -15.46 -30.12
C GLY A 34 -2.76 -14.28 -29.59
N VAL A 35 -2.60 -13.89 -28.33
CA VAL A 35 -3.34 -12.79 -27.72
C VAL A 35 -2.36 -11.70 -27.25
N PRO A 36 -2.57 -10.42 -27.65
CA PRO A 36 -1.75 -9.32 -27.13
C PRO A 36 -2.02 -9.10 -25.64
N VAL A 37 -0.95 -9.11 -24.85
CA VAL A 37 -0.96 -8.88 -23.42
C VAL A 37 -0.02 -7.73 -23.10
N THR A 38 -0.49 -6.79 -22.29
CA THR A 38 0.32 -5.68 -21.78
C THR A 38 0.79 -5.99 -20.38
N LEU A 39 2.10 -6.05 -20.18
CA LEU A 39 2.72 -6.15 -18.85
C LEU A 39 3.04 -4.75 -18.35
N VAL A 40 2.67 -4.49 -17.10
CA VAL A 40 3.01 -3.26 -16.38
C VAL A 40 3.62 -3.59 -15.03
N PRO A 41 4.56 -2.80 -14.51
CA PRO A 41 5.07 -2.97 -13.15
C PRO A 41 3.94 -2.87 -12.13
N HIS A 42 3.85 -3.80 -11.20
CA HIS A 42 2.86 -3.74 -10.14
C HIS A 42 3.40 -2.91 -8.96
N ARG A 43 3.22 -1.60 -9.02
CA ARG A 43 3.65 -0.60 -8.02
C ARG A 43 2.48 0.31 -7.64
N PRO A 44 2.54 1.01 -6.50
CA PRO A 44 1.49 1.96 -6.10
C PRO A 44 1.14 2.97 -7.20
N GLU A 45 2.15 3.56 -7.85
CA GLU A 45 1.96 4.56 -8.91
C GLU A 45 1.24 3.99 -10.13
N THR A 46 1.70 2.84 -10.57
CA THR A 46 1.10 2.14 -11.72
C THR A 46 -0.34 1.73 -11.39
N THR A 47 -0.58 1.26 -10.18
CA THR A 47 -1.94 0.94 -9.70
C THR A 47 -2.83 2.17 -9.72
N LEU A 48 -2.34 3.33 -9.28
CA LEU A 48 -3.09 4.58 -9.30
C LEU A 48 -3.42 5.02 -10.74
N ILE A 49 -2.44 4.95 -11.66
CA ILE A 49 -2.66 5.27 -13.08
C ILE A 49 -3.73 4.35 -13.68
N LEU A 50 -3.64 3.05 -13.43
CA LEU A 50 -4.61 2.09 -13.94
C LEU A 50 -6.01 2.35 -13.39
N ARG A 51 -6.14 2.67 -12.10
CA ARG A 51 -7.43 3.02 -11.49
C ARG A 51 -8.02 4.29 -12.10
N ASN A 52 -7.20 5.30 -12.36
CA ASN A 52 -7.63 6.54 -13.04
C ASN A 52 -8.08 6.27 -14.50
N LEU A 53 -7.58 5.21 -15.11
CA LEU A 53 -8.03 4.74 -16.43
C LEU A 53 -9.28 3.83 -16.36
N GLY A 54 -9.84 3.63 -15.15
CA GLY A 54 -11.04 2.81 -14.93
C GLY A 54 -10.79 1.31 -14.77
N PHE A 55 -9.54 0.88 -14.59
CA PHE A 55 -9.23 -0.53 -14.29
C PHE A 55 -9.31 -0.79 -12.78
N ASP A 56 -9.94 -1.88 -12.38
CA ASP A 56 -9.92 -2.36 -10.99
C ASP A 56 -8.59 -3.06 -10.70
N ALA A 57 -7.54 -2.25 -10.53
CA ALA A 57 -6.20 -2.73 -10.24
C ALA A 57 -5.99 -2.89 -8.73
N PRO A 58 -5.64 -4.10 -8.24
CA PRO A 58 -5.37 -4.33 -6.82
C PRO A 58 -4.10 -3.61 -6.39
N SER A 59 -4.07 -3.16 -5.13
CA SER A 59 -2.84 -2.62 -4.55
C SER A 59 -1.79 -3.73 -4.40
N PRO A 60 -0.52 -3.44 -4.71
CA PRO A 60 0.55 -4.41 -4.58
C PRO A 60 0.79 -4.91 -3.16
N ILE A 61 0.33 -4.21 -2.13
CA ILE A 61 0.48 -4.65 -0.75
C ILE A 61 -0.19 -6.01 -0.51
N HIS A 62 -1.35 -6.27 -1.12
CA HIS A 62 -2.10 -7.51 -0.92
C HIS A 62 -1.37 -8.77 -1.43
N SER A 63 -0.47 -8.61 -2.39
CA SER A 63 0.27 -9.73 -3.00
C SER A 63 1.73 -9.81 -2.60
N ARG A 64 2.25 -8.79 -1.91
CA ARG A 64 3.70 -8.67 -1.65
C ARG A 64 4.07 -8.41 -0.21
N TYR A 65 3.13 -8.02 0.63
CA TYR A 65 3.41 -7.71 2.02
C TYR A 65 3.02 -8.87 2.92
N GLN A 66 3.94 -9.28 3.75
CA GLN A 66 3.66 -10.20 4.83
C GLN A 66 3.20 -9.38 6.03
N TRP A 67 1.95 -9.56 6.43
CA TRP A 67 1.35 -8.81 7.53
C TRP A 67 2.12 -9.01 8.83
N SER A 68 2.70 -7.93 9.33
CA SER A 68 3.45 -7.94 10.58
C SER A 68 2.51 -8.05 11.78
N GLY A 69 2.98 -8.76 12.84
CA GLY A 69 2.26 -8.92 14.07
C GLY A 69 1.33 -10.15 14.10
N ARG A 70 0.43 -10.15 15.09
CA ARG A 70 -0.47 -11.28 15.36
C ARG A 70 -1.71 -11.31 14.48
N TYR A 71 -2.05 -10.18 13.85
CA TYR A 71 -3.31 -9.99 13.17
C TYR A 71 -3.12 -9.87 11.67
N THR A 72 -4.11 -10.36 10.95
CA THR A 72 -4.30 -10.05 9.53
C THR A 72 -5.43 -9.02 9.41
N PRO A 73 -5.37 -8.10 8.44
CA PRO A 73 -6.39 -7.08 8.29
C PRO A 73 -7.74 -7.70 7.96
N PHE A 74 -8.78 -7.28 8.66
CA PHE A 74 -10.15 -7.55 8.23
C PHE A 74 -10.53 -6.62 7.07
N HIS A 75 -11.68 -6.87 6.44
CA HIS A 75 -12.05 -6.24 5.16
C HIS A 75 -11.90 -4.71 5.14
N ALA A 76 -12.45 -4.00 6.11
CA ALA A 76 -12.36 -2.53 6.16
C ALA A 76 -10.92 -2.02 6.39
N GLN A 77 -10.11 -2.74 7.17
CA GLN A 77 -8.69 -2.43 7.33
C GLN A 77 -7.92 -2.68 6.03
N SER A 78 -8.20 -3.77 5.34
CA SER A 78 -7.62 -4.12 4.05
C SER A 78 -7.89 -3.03 3.00
N GLN A 79 -9.12 -2.53 2.91
CA GLN A 79 -9.47 -1.40 2.06
C GLN A 79 -8.72 -0.12 2.46
N THR A 80 -8.64 0.17 3.75
CA THR A 80 -7.93 1.34 4.27
C THR A 80 -6.43 1.30 3.90
N VAL A 81 -5.80 0.14 4.08
CA VAL A 81 -4.39 -0.07 3.74
C VAL A 81 -4.16 0.03 2.23
N ASP A 82 -5.08 -0.53 1.43
CA ASP A 82 -5.06 -0.41 -0.04
C ASP A 82 -5.00 1.07 -0.45
N ILE A 83 -5.95 1.87 0.02
CA ILE A 83 -6.03 3.29 -0.34
C ILE A 83 -4.79 4.05 0.15
N LYS A 84 -4.36 3.82 1.40
CA LYS A 84 -3.18 4.49 2.00
C LYS A 84 -1.88 4.21 1.27
N THR A 85 -1.73 3.04 0.68
CA THR A 85 -0.50 2.66 -0.01
C THR A 85 -0.45 3.10 -1.47
N VAL A 86 -1.60 3.37 -2.07
CA VAL A 86 -1.72 3.80 -3.47
C VAL A 86 -1.84 5.32 -3.58
N HIS A 87 -2.60 5.96 -2.69
CA HIS A 87 -2.83 7.41 -2.73
C HIS A 87 -1.84 8.16 -1.85
N PRO A 88 -1.19 9.23 -2.36
CA PRO A 88 -0.23 10.02 -1.60
C PRO A 88 -0.87 10.85 -0.47
N ARG A 89 -2.17 11.09 -0.55
CA ARG A 89 -2.95 11.81 0.44
C ARG A 89 -4.28 11.13 0.66
N MET A 90 -4.66 10.99 1.94
CA MET A 90 -5.89 10.33 2.32
C MET A 90 -6.43 10.92 3.61
N TYR A 91 -7.75 11.04 3.69
CA TYR A 91 -8.46 11.31 4.93
C TYR A 91 -9.31 10.08 5.30
N ASN A 92 -9.13 9.57 6.51
CA ASN A 92 -9.84 8.38 6.99
C ASN A 92 -10.86 8.77 8.05
N CYS A 93 -12.14 8.73 7.68
CA CYS A 93 -13.28 9.06 8.53
C CYS A 93 -13.91 7.83 9.24
N SER A 94 -13.20 6.70 9.29
CA SER A 94 -13.73 5.51 9.99
C SER A 94 -13.96 5.78 11.47
N ASP A 95 -14.92 5.10 12.07
CA ASP A 95 -15.25 5.21 13.50
C ASP A 95 -14.11 4.79 14.42
N MET A 96 -14.21 5.14 15.69
CA MET A 96 -13.28 4.67 16.72
C MET A 96 -13.33 3.14 16.82
N GLY A 97 -12.21 2.52 17.19
CA GLY A 97 -12.13 1.06 17.32
C GLY A 97 -11.96 0.29 16.01
N THR A 98 -11.97 0.93 14.83
CA THR A 98 -11.81 0.26 13.52
C THR A 98 -10.38 -0.15 13.17
N GLY A 99 -9.44 -0.01 14.12
CA GLY A 99 -8.04 -0.39 13.92
C GLY A 99 -7.25 0.51 12.99
N LYS A 100 -7.56 1.83 12.97
CA LYS A 100 -6.85 2.84 12.14
C LYS A 100 -5.35 2.87 12.41
N THR A 101 -4.92 2.70 13.67
CA THR A 101 -3.52 2.69 14.07
C THR A 101 -2.77 1.56 13.37
N LEU A 102 -3.27 0.35 13.49
CA LEU A 102 -2.65 -0.84 12.91
C LEU A 102 -2.62 -0.75 11.37
N SER A 103 -3.74 -0.32 10.75
CA SER A 103 -3.79 -0.08 9.30
C SER A 103 -2.75 0.95 8.84
N THR A 104 -2.50 1.98 9.65
CA THR A 104 -1.48 3.00 9.36
C THR A 104 -0.07 2.42 9.48
N LEU A 105 0.20 1.63 10.51
CA LEU A 105 1.50 1.00 10.72
C LEU A 105 1.82 -0.01 9.61
N TRP A 106 0.88 -0.87 9.19
CA TRP A 106 1.05 -1.76 8.05
C TRP A 106 1.34 -1.00 6.76
N SER A 107 0.60 0.08 6.52
CA SER A 107 0.82 0.91 5.32
C SER A 107 2.22 1.54 5.32
N TYR A 108 2.64 2.07 6.47
CA TYR A 108 3.98 2.64 6.65
C TYR A 108 5.08 1.59 6.48
N ASP A 109 4.95 0.45 7.13
CA ASP A 109 5.95 -0.62 7.08
C ASP A 109 6.11 -1.16 5.65
N TYR A 110 5.00 -1.37 4.94
CA TYR A 110 5.04 -1.74 3.52
C TYR A 110 5.72 -0.66 2.67
N LEU A 111 5.32 0.61 2.78
CA LEU A 111 5.90 1.69 1.98
C LEU A 111 7.39 1.90 2.29
N ARG A 112 7.81 1.67 3.53
CA ARG A 112 9.20 1.67 3.95
C ARG A 112 9.97 0.51 3.33
N SER A 113 9.40 -0.69 3.33
CA SER A 113 10.03 -1.90 2.79
C SER A 113 10.32 -1.79 1.29
N ILE A 114 9.49 -1.05 0.56
CA ILE A 114 9.69 -0.78 -0.88
C ILE A 114 10.47 0.53 -1.15
N GLY A 115 11.00 1.19 -0.11
CA GLY A 115 11.83 2.39 -0.22
C GLY A 115 11.09 3.68 -0.54
N ARG A 116 9.74 3.72 -0.42
CA ARG A 116 8.92 4.91 -0.74
C ARG A 116 8.91 5.94 0.37
N VAL A 117 9.04 5.51 1.61
CA VAL A 117 9.12 6.37 2.79
C VAL A 117 10.30 5.94 3.65
N LYS A 118 10.94 6.88 4.31
CA LYS A 118 12.06 6.61 5.23
C LYS A 118 11.62 6.75 6.68
N ARG A 119 10.81 7.75 6.98
CA ARG A 119 10.34 8.11 8.33
C ARG A 119 8.87 8.49 8.28
N ALA A 120 8.20 8.35 9.41
CA ALA A 120 6.84 8.85 9.62
C ALA A 120 6.84 9.79 10.83
N LEU A 121 6.06 10.87 10.73
CA LEU A 121 5.72 11.71 11.86
C LEU A 121 4.26 11.45 12.21
N ILE A 122 4.01 11.10 13.47
CA ILE A 122 2.67 10.86 13.99
C ILE A 122 2.37 11.97 15.00
N VAL A 123 1.31 12.73 14.73
CA VAL A 123 0.79 13.76 15.64
C VAL A 123 -0.51 13.23 16.21
N CYS A 124 -0.58 13.09 17.52
CA CYS A 124 -1.74 12.54 18.21
C CYS A 124 -1.86 13.13 19.63
N PRO A 125 -3.02 12.98 20.30
CA PRO A 125 -3.17 13.35 21.69
C PRO A 125 -2.19 12.60 22.58
N LEU A 126 -1.73 13.28 23.66
CA LEU A 126 -0.75 12.73 24.59
C LEU A 126 -1.17 11.37 25.18
N SER A 127 -2.46 11.25 25.50
CA SER A 127 -3.04 10.00 26.04
C SER A 127 -2.90 8.78 25.11
N THR A 128 -2.78 8.99 23.81
CA THR A 128 -2.66 7.90 22.80
C THR A 128 -1.23 7.62 22.38
N LEU A 129 -0.28 8.44 22.79
CA LEU A 129 1.10 8.42 22.34
C LEU A 129 1.78 7.07 22.70
N SER A 130 1.83 6.75 23.98
CA SER A 130 2.49 5.52 24.46
C SER A 130 1.54 4.32 24.43
N VAL A 131 0.32 4.48 24.94
CA VAL A 131 -0.65 3.38 25.11
C VAL A 131 -1.15 2.85 23.76
N THR A 132 -1.40 3.73 22.78
CA THR A 132 -1.92 3.25 21.50
C THR A 132 -0.80 3.01 20.49
N TRP A 133 0.01 4.04 20.21
CA TRP A 133 1.04 3.93 19.19
C TRP A 133 2.24 3.12 19.64
N GLY A 134 2.74 3.39 20.85
CA GLY A 134 3.91 2.69 21.40
C GLY A 134 3.66 1.19 21.56
N GLU A 135 2.54 0.79 22.15
CA GLU A 135 2.19 -0.62 22.34
C GLU A 135 2.00 -1.35 21.02
N HIS A 136 1.27 -0.76 20.06
CA HIS A 136 1.12 -1.39 18.74
C HIS A 136 2.44 -1.54 17.98
N ILE A 137 3.35 -0.56 18.07
CA ILE A 137 4.68 -0.69 17.47
C ILE A 137 5.45 -1.82 18.14
N PHE A 138 5.49 -1.84 19.47
CA PHE A 138 6.21 -2.84 20.22
C PHE A 138 5.69 -4.27 19.97
N GLU A 139 4.37 -4.46 19.96
CA GLU A 139 3.77 -5.78 19.78
C GLU A 139 3.83 -6.32 18.35
N HIS A 140 3.66 -5.44 17.36
CA HIS A 140 3.43 -5.87 15.99
C HIS A 140 4.53 -5.52 14.99
N PHE A 141 5.43 -4.59 15.37
CA PHE A 141 6.49 -4.10 14.47
C PHE A 141 7.85 -4.02 15.17
N PRO A 142 8.41 -5.14 15.63
CA PRO A 142 9.65 -5.15 16.42
C PRO A 142 10.85 -4.57 15.65
N ASN A 143 10.77 -4.47 14.34
CA ASN A 143 11.81 -3.89 13.48
C ASN A 143 11.66 -2.37 13.28
N LEU A 144 10.66 -1.75 13.89
CA LEU A 144 10.46 -0.31 13.84
C LEU A 144 10.99 0.34 15.11
N ASN A 145 11.90 1.30 14.94
CA ASN A 145 12.33 2.18 16.03
C ASN A 145 11.47 3.43 16.05
N TYR A 146 11.05 3.88 17.23
CA TYR A 146 10.32 5.12 17.40
C TYR A 146 10.89 5.95 18.54
N ALA A 147 10.67 7.25 18.48
CA ALA A 147 10.99 8.19 19.54
C ALA A 147 9.77 9.05 19.85
N VAL A 148 9.49 9.25 21.14
CA VAL A 148 8.43 10.13 21.60
C VAL A 148 9.00 11.53 21.77
N LEU A 149 8.46 12.47 21.01
CA LEU A 149 8.83 13.90 21.06
C LEU A 149 7.81 14.64 21.94
N HIS A 150 7.89 14.42 23.24
CA HIS A 150 7.04 15.09 24.24
C HIS A 150 7.83 15.30 25.53
N GLY A 151 7.65 16.45 26.17
CA GLY A 151 8.26 16.81 27.42
C GLY A 151 8.82 18.25 27.41
N SER A 152 9.08 18.79 28.57
CA SER A 152 9.85 20.03 28.73
C SER A 152 11.29 19.76 28.30
N ARG A 153 11.86 20.68 27.52
CA ARG A 153 13.30 20.75 27.29
C ARG A 153 14.05 20.99 28.59
#